data_7cffa504b4fa9b0b5d1707a397a14afe
#
_entry.id   7cffa504b4fa9b0b5d1707a397a14afe
#
_cell.length_a   1.000
_cell.length_b   1.000
_cell.length_c   1.000
_cell.angle_alpha   90.00
_cell.angle_beta   90.00
_cell.angle_gamma   90.00
#
_symmetry.space_group_name_H-M   'P 1'
#
loop_
_entity.id
_entity.type
_entity.pdbx_description
1 polymer ?
#
loop_
_entity_poly.entity_id
_entity_poly.type
_entity_poly.pdbx_seq_one_letter_code
_entity_poly.pdbx_strand_id
1 'polypeptide(L)'
;MHNFQFSLFYDYYAIQQSSNFYRKYDALFSVLDLSGFPSINTEVGRTGYSRHAILRALIVKHLEEIKSIPRLIEFLDAHPMLTEMCGFTMGCLPDESQFYRFIKEVPNGRIQEIHIGINNSLIDKGMVTLDTFAIDSKPVKAATRENNAKNPNRNTRNKNKKPRRNPQAALSYYSYQKKTDGTKTFEFFWGYRTHVITSIEGIPLVETTLPNNRTDATVAKTLIKKLKRLYTFKRGAFFIADSAYDERDIYDFIINHLKCKAFIPINPRNTQEPKMFGPHGTPLCDAALEMIFDSTWSEGNRDRVKFRCPIKTKRKHTLSTPETCPVHHHRFTEGTGYGCTKYLDVTDDARSRVPRNSTLFKKTYKKRIVVEQYFSRLGEREVEQTTHYKLRSVKNQMTIAHLSQSLIALAAAQLHRTEKIRCYRTFAQAS
;
A
#
# COMPACT_ATOMS: atom_id res chain seq x y z
N MET A 1 48.50 24.30 14.69
CA MET A 1 47.24 24.85 14.15
C MET A 1 47.20 24.56 12.64
N HIS A 2 46.31 23.70 12.19
CA HIS A 2 46.13 23.49 10.76
C HIS A 2 45.23 24.61 10.25
N ASN A 3 45.75 25.51 9.40
CA ASN A 3 44.97 26.49 8.68
C ASN A 3 44.18 25.76 7.58
N PHE A 4 42.93 25.46 7.84
CA PHE A 4 41.99 25.07 6.75
C PHE A 4 41.61 26.34 6.02
N GLN A 5 42.22 26.58 4.88
CA GLN A 5 41.74 27.57 3.90
C GLN A 5 40.60 26.92 3.11
N PHE A 6 39.39 27.27 3.48
CA PHE A 6 38.23 26.89 2.66
C PHE A 6 38.16 27.80 1.43
N SER A 7 38.34 27.24 0.26
CA SER A 7 37.94 27.86 -1.00
C SER A 7 36.40 27.77 -1.10
N LEU A 8 35.73 28.85 -0.73
CA LEU A 8 34.30 28.88 -0.42
C LEU A 8 33.34 28.50 -1.58
N PHE A 9 33.80 28.46 -2.85
CA PHE A 9 32.93 28.24 -3.99
C PHE A 9 33.24 27.00 -4.82
N TYR A 10 34.48 26.68 -5.05
CA TYR A 10 34.87 25.57 -5.91
C TYR A 10 34.62 24.20 -5.23
N ASP A 11 34.90 24.11 -3.95
CA ASP A 11 34.80 22.87 -3.20
C ASP A 11 33.34 22.43 -2.95
N TYR A 12 32.43 23.40 -2.83
CA TYR A 12 31.02 23.13 -2.56
C TYR A 12 30.36 22.35 -3.72
N TYR A 13 30.52 22.83 -4.94
CA TYR A 13 30.00 22.17 -6.13
C TYR A 13 30.68 20.83 -6.40
N ALA A 14 31.99 20.77 -6.21
CA ALA A 14 32.74 19.52 -6.36
C ALA A 14 32.30 18.44 -5.33
N ILE A 15 32.06 18.84 -4.07
CA ILE A 15 31.53 17.93 -3.03
C ILE A 15 30.11 17.45 -3.41
N GLN A 16 29.25 18.33 -3.90
CA GLN A 16 27.90 17.96 -4.34
C GLN A 16 27.95 16.92 -5.47
N GLN A 17 28.81 17.13 -6.46
CA GLN A 17 28.97 16.23 -7.60
C GLN A 17 29.66 14.91 -7.25
N SER A 18 30.62 14.91 -6.34
CA SER A 18 31.35 13.71 -5.95
C SER A 18 30.64 12.83 -4.93
N SER A 19 29.83 13.42 -4.05
CA SER A 19 29.15 12.73 -2.98
C SER A 19 27.85 12.07 -3.44
N ASN A 20 27.78 10.73 -3.37
CA ASN A 20 26.54 9.99 -3.63
C ASN A 20 25.38 10.42 -2.71
N PHE A 21 25.71 10.91 -1.52
CA PHE A 21 24.70 11.38 -0.57
C PHE A 21 24.01 12.64 -1.08
N TYR A 22 24.75 13.67 -1.48
CA TYR A 22 24.19 14.92 -1.97
C TYR A 22 23.57 14.79 -3.37
N ARG A 23 24.15 13.97 -4.23
CA ARG A 23 23.59 13.66 -5.55
C ARG A 23 22.19 13.05 -5.47
N LYS A 24 21.92 12.23 -4.44
CA LYS A 24 20.55 11.71 -4.21
C LYS A 24 19.56 12.84 -3.99
N TYR A 25 19.89 13.79 -3.12
CA TYR A 25 18.99 14.90 -2.79
C TYR A 25 18.85 15.89 -3.93
N ASP A 26 19.91 16.14 -4.68
CA ASP A 26 19.86 16.93 -5.90
C ASP A 26 18.86 16.32 -6.90
N ALA A 27 19.00 15.04 -7.19
CA ALA A 27 18.10 14.33 -8.07
C ALA A 27 16.66 14.27 -7.55
N LEU A 28 16.43 14.12 -6.24
CA LEU A 28 15.10 14.08 -5.64
C LEU A 28 14.42 15.46 -5.70
N PHE A 29 15.15 16.51 -5.35
CA PHE A 29 14.56 17.84 -5.27
C PHE A 29 14.43 18.53 -6.62
N SER A 30 15.24 18.17 -7.63
CA SER A 30 15.08 18.66 -9.00
C SER A 30 13.78 18.18 -9.67
N VAL A 31 13.26 17.02 -9.28
CA VAL A 31 12.00 16.49 -9.84
C VAL A 31 10.78 16.75 -8.94
N LEU A 32 10.98 17.34 -7.77
CA LEU A 32 9.91 17.64 -6.81
C LEU A 32 9.26 18.99 -7.17
N ASP A 33 8.18 18.93 -7.93
CA ASP A 33 7.40 20.12 -8.25
C ASP A 33 6.53 20.54 -7.04
N LEU A 34 6.79 21.74 -6.53
CA LEU A 34 6.05 22.37 -5.44
C LEU A 34 5.33 23.64 -5.89
N SER A 35 5.25 23.93 -7.19
CA SER A 35 4.65 25.15 -7.73
C SER A 35 3.19 25.36 -7.30
N GLY A 36 2.42 24.28 -7.21
CA GLY A 36 1.03 24.28 -6.72
C GLY A 36 0.88 24.30 -5.18
N PHE A 37 1.99 24.25 -4.43
CA PHE A 37 1.98 24.21 -2.98
C PHE A 37 2.45 25.56 -2.40
N PRO A 38 1.69 26.23 -1.51
CA PRO A 38 2.08 27.54 -0.99
C PRO A 38 3.42 27.51 -0.25
N SER A 39 4.38 28.34 -0.66
CA SER A 39 5.71 28.40 -0.06
C SER A 39 5.74 29.10 1.30
N ILE A 40 4.81 30.04 1.52
CA ILE A 40 4.69 30.83 2.76
C ILE A 40 3.29 30.70 3.35
N ASN A 41 3.13 31.14 4.60
CA ASN A 41 1.80 31.31 5.16
C ASN A 41 1.16 32.55 4.53
N THR A 42 0.00 32.38 3.89
CA THR A 42 -0.78 33.46 3.26
C THR A 42 -1.79 34.10 4.21
N GLU A 43 -1.92 33.56 5.44
CA GLU A 43 -2.77 34.13 6.47
C GLU A 43 -2.10 35.31 7.16
N VAL A 44 -2.92 36.14 7.82
CA VAL A 44 -2.42 37.33 8.55
C VAL A 44 -1.40 36.91 9.61
N GLY A 45 -0.23 37.59 9.62
CA GLY A 45 0.84 37.35 10.59
C GLY A 45 2.21 37.23 9.97
N ARG A 46 3.20 36.83 10.78
CA ARG A 46 4.58 36.59 10.30
C ARG A 46 4.61 35.49 9.24
N THR A 47 5.32 35.72 8.14
CA THR A 47 5.46 34.77 7.01
C THR A 47 6.08 33.43 7.40
N GLY A 48 6.88 33.38 8.44
CA GLY A 48 7.51 32.15 8.93
C GLY A 48 8.55 31.60 7.98
N TYR A 49 8.94 30.34 8.22
CA TYR A 49 9.85 29.59 7.35
C TYR A 49 9.14 29.05 6.11
N SER A 50 9.89 28.87 5.02
CA SER A 50 9.38 28.29 3.79
C SER A 50 8.74 26.91 4.05
N ARG A 51 7.47 26.73 3.67
CA ARG A 51 6.78 25.45 3.72
C ARG A 51 7.39 24.41 2.79
N HIS A 52 7.99 24.86 1.67
CA HIS A 52 8.73 24.00 0.75
C HIS A 52 9.98 23.45 1.43
N ALA A 53 10.74 24.28 2.14
CA ALA A 53 11.92 23.85 2.88
C ALA A 53 11.57 22.85 3.99
N ILE A 54 10.51 23.12 4.76
CA ILE A 54 10.02 22.19 5.79
C ILE A 54 9.59 20.84 5.18
N LEU A 55 8.88 20.86 4.04
CA LEU A 55 8.46 19.62 3.39
C LEU A 55 9.66 18.80 2.88
N ARG A 56 10.66 19.44 2.25
CA ARG A 56 11.89 18.76 1.83
C ARG A 56 12.63 18.16 3.02
N ALA A 57 12.76 18.89 4.11
CA ALA A 57 13.37 18.37 5.34
C ALA A 57 12.59 17.17 5.93
N LEU A 58 11.27 17.17 5.87
CA LEU A 58 10.45 16.03 6.31
C LEU A 58 10.59 14.82 5.38
N ILE A 59 10.84 15.03 4.08
CA ILE A 59 11.20 13.96 3.13
C ILE A 59 12.57 13.39 3.52
N VAL A 60 13.57 14.24 3.82
CA VAL A 60 14.88 13.79 4.34
C VAL A 60 14.70 12.97 5.61
N LYS A 61 13.91 13.48 6.57
CA LYS A 61 13.61 12.76 7.81
C LYS A 61 13.14 11.34 7.57
N HIS A 62 12.22 11.16 6.62
CA HIS A 62 11.69 9.84 6.27
C HIS A 62 12.74 8.97 5.58
N LEU A 63 13.46 9.51 4.60
CA LEU A 63 14.43 8.76 3.79
C LEU A 63 15.66 8.32 4.59
N GLU A 64 16.15 9.15 5.52
CA GLU A 64 17.27 8.82 6.43
C GLU A 64 16.79 8.14 7.72
N GLU A 65 15.53 7.73 7.80
CA GLU A 65 14.94 7.01 8.94
C GLU A 65 15.14 7.74 10.28
N ILE A 66 15.12 9.07 10.29
CA ILE A 66 15.32 9.90 11.46
C ILE A 66 14.09 9.87 12.35
N LYS A 67 14.25 9.41 13.59
CA LYS A 67 13.12 9.09 14.50
C LYS A 67 12.33 10.30 15.00
N SER A 68 12.96 11.47 15.14
CA SER A 68 12.31 12.63 15.77
C SER A 68 12.67 13.94 15.07
N ILE A 69 11.86 14.98 15.27
CA ILE A 69 12.15 16.33 14.73
C ILE A 69 13.44 16.92 15.34
N PRO A 70 13.68 16.85 16.67
CA PRO A 70 14.97 17.32 17.20
C PRO A 70 16.17 16.69 16.50
N ARG A 71 16.16 15.36 16.28
CA ARG A 71 17.25 14.68 15.54
C ARG A 71 17.33 15.08 14.07
N LEU A 72 16.21 15.47 13.45
CA LEU A 72 16.23 16.02 12.09
C LEU A 72 16.98 17.35 12.07
N ILE A 73 16.73 18.23 13.06
CA ILE A 73 17.39 19.54 13.16
C ILE A 73 18.89 19.35 13.38
N GLU A 74 19.29 18.47 14.32
CA GLU A 74 20.70 18.09 14.54
C GLU A 74 21.34 17.55 13.26
N PHE A 75 20.62 16.70 12.52
CA PHE A 75 21.11 16.12 11.28
C PHE A 75 21.31 17.20 10.19
N LEU A 76 20.36 18.12 10.05
CA LEU A 76 20.45 19.22 9.08
C LEU A 76 21.59 20.21 9.48
N ASP A 77 21.74 20.50 10.74
CA ASP A 77 22.84 21.34 11.25
C ASP A 77 24.21 20.74 10.95
N ALA A 78 24.34 19.42 11.11
CA ALA A 78 25.55 18.67 10.75
C ALA A 78 25.79 18.55 9.22
N HIS A 79 24.78 18.87 8.39
CA HIS A 79 24.86 18.79 6.91
C HIS A 79 24.44 20.12 6.25
N PRO A 80 25.27 21.18 6.34
CA PRO A 80 24.92 22.52 5.87
C PRO A 80 24.50 22.58 4.39
N MET A 81 25.15 21.80 3.53
CA MET A 81 24.81 21.70 2.12
C MET A 81 23.39 21.13 1.92
N LEU A 82 23.01 20.07 2.66
CA LEU A 82 21.66 19.52 2.59
C LEU A 82 20.62 20.51 3.12
N THR A 83 21.00 21.31 4.12
CA THR A 83 20.16 22.37 4.67
C THR A 83 19.81 23.42 3.61
N GLU A 84 20.79 23.87 2.82
CA GLU A 84 20.55 24.75 1.68
C GLU A 84 19.76 24.09 0.56
N MET A 85 20.04 22.82 0.25
CA MET A 85 19.25 22.05 -0.74
C MET A 85 17.79 21.91 -0.32
N CYS A 86 17.50 21.84 0.98
CA CYS A 86 16.13 21.92 1.49
C CYS A 86 15.51 23.30 1.27
N GLY A 87 16.30 24.36 1.17
CA GLY A 87 15.88 25.75 1.02
C GLY A 87 15.88 26.54 2.34
N PHE A 88 16.67 26.12 3.34
CA PHE A 88 16.98 26.93 4.52
C PHE A 88 18.28 27.69 4.32
N THR A 89 18.43 28.81 5.01
CA THR A 89 19.71 29.50 5.10
C THR A 89 20.60 28.79 6.12
N MET A 90 21.89 28.62 5.83
CA MET A 90 22.84 28.03 6.78
C MET A 90 22.80 28.79 8.13
N GLY A 91 22.83 28.04 9.22
CA GLY A 91 22.75 28.60 10.58
C GLY A 91 21.38 29.17 10.99
N CYS A 92 20.37 29.09 10.10
CA CYS A 92 19.02 29.61 10.34
C CYS A 92 17.96 28.50 10.23
N LEU A 93 18.16 27.39 10.92
CA LEU A 93 17.18 26.32 10.96
C LEU A 93 15.96 26.70 11.82
N PRO A 94 14.76 26.27 11.44
CA PRO A 94 13.57 26.48 12.24
C PRO A 94 13.61 25.68 13.55
N ASP A 95 13.01 26.23 14.57
CA ASP A 95 12.69 25.50 15.81
C ASP A 95 11.77 24.31 15.53
N GLU A 96 11.84 23.27 16.37
CA GLU A 96 11.03 22.06 16.22
C GLU A 96 9.51 22.34 16.16
N SER A 97 9.06 23.40 16.83
CA SER A 97 7.65 23.79 16.81
C SER A 97 7.11 24.14 15.43
N GLN A 98 7.97 24.64 14.53
CA GLN A 98 7.60 24.97 13.15
C GLN A 98 7.31 23.71 12.33
N PHE A 99 8.10 22.66 12.51
CA PHE A 99 7.85 21.36 11.89
C PHE A 99 6.57 20.72 12.42
N TYR A 100 6.35 20.74 13.74
CA TYR A 100 5.11 20.22 14.33
C TYR A 100 3.90 21.02 13.89
N ARG A 101 4.01 22.34 13.77
CA ARG A 101 2.96 23.21 13.25
C ARG A 101 2.62 22.85 11.83
N PHE A 102 3.61 22.74 10.95
CA PHE A 102 3.43 22.32 9.56
C PHE A 102 2.65 21.01 9.45
N ILE A 103 3.11 19.97 10.14
CA ILE A 103 2.47 18.63 10.12
C ILE A 103 1.05 18.68 10.69
N LYS A 104 0.77 19.54 11.65
CA LYS A 104 -0.55 19.68 12.28
C LYS A 104 -1.52 20.50 11.43
N GLU A 105 -1.07 21.56 10.79
CA GLU A 105 -1.93 22.58 10.18
C GLU A 105 -2.13 22.37 8.67
N VAL A 106 -1.11 21.91 7.96
CA VAL A 106 -1.24 21.69 6.50
C VAL A 106 -2.37 20.69 6.21
N PRO A 107 -3.32 21.05 5.33
CA PRO A 107 -4.35 20.13 4.88
C PRO A 107 -3.72 18.93 4.15
N ASN A 108 -4.08 17.72 4.57
CA ASN A 108 -3.52 16.49 3.98
C ASN A 108 -3.72 16.43 2.46
N GLY A 109 -4.84 16.95 1.95
CA GLY A 109 -5.12 17.01 0.50
C GLY A 109 -4.02 17.73 -0.29
N ARG A 110 -3.44 18.81 0.27
CA ARG A 110 -2.35 19.53 -0.40
C ARG A 110 -1.08 18.70 -0.59
N ILE A 111 -0.73 17.88 0.40
CA ILE A 111 0.40 16.95 0.27
C ILE A 111 0.05 15.82 -0.71
N GLN A 112 -1.20 15.35 -0.69
CA GLN A 112 -1.67 14.35 -1.66
C GLN A 112 -1.67 14.88 -3.10
N GLU A 113 -1.94 16.16 -3.34
CA GLU A 113 -1.86 16.79 -4.67
C GLU A 113 -0.43 16.70 -5.22
N ILE A 114 0.59 16.97 -4.40
CA ILE A 114 2.01 16.78 -4.80
C ILE A 114 2.27 15.31 -5.17
N HIS A 115 1.81 14.37 -4.33
CA HIS A 115 1.97 12.94 -4.58
C HIS A 115 1.31 12.51 -5.90
N ILE A 116 0.11 13.02 -6.20
CA ILE A 116 -0.60 12.78 -7.46
C ILE A 116 0.19 13.35 -8.64
N GLY A 117 0.74 14.54 -8.53
CA GLY A 117 1.59 15.16 -9.57
C GLY A 117 2.82 14.30 -9.90
N ILE A 118 3.52 13.78 -8.88
CA ILE A 118 4.64 12.85 -9.06
C ILE A 118 4.18 11.57 -9.78
N ASN A 119 3.06 11.00 -9.37
CA ASN A 119 2.54 9.78 -9.99
C ASN A 119 2.11 10.01 -11.45
N ASN A 120 1.50 11.15 -11.77
CA ASN A 120 1.17 11.50 -13.16
C ASN A 120 2.44 11.58 -14.01
N SER A 121 3.49 12.24 -13.52
CA SER A 121 4.79 12.28 -14.22
C SER A 121 5.39 10.89 -14.45
N LEU A 122 5.22 9.96 -13.51
CA LEU A 122 5.66 8.57 -13.67
C LEU A 122 4.83 7.82 -14.73
N ILE A 123 3.52 8.05 -14.76
CA ILE A 123 2.61 7.46 -15.76
C ILE A 123 2.94 8.00 -17.15
N ASP A 124 3.11 9.31 -17.29
CA ASP A 124 3.44 9.98 -18.57
C ASP A 124 4.79 9.50 -19.13
N LYS A 125 5.75 9.21 -18.25
CA LYS A 125 7.04 8.60 -18.62
C LYS A 125 6.94 7.09 -18.91
N GLY A 126 5.77 6.47 -18.80
CA GLY A 126 5.58 5.03 -19.00
C GLY A 126 6.20 4.14 -17.91
N MET A 127 6.59 4.73 -16.76
CA MET A 127 7.22 4.01 -15.65
C MET A 127 6.20 3.29 -14.75
N VAL A 128 4.94 3.62 -14.89
CA VAL A 128 3.83 3.04 -14.14
C VAL A 128 2.74 2.63 -15.11
N THR A 129 2.34 1.36 -15.04
CA THR A 129 1.21 0.82 -15.80
C THR A 129 -0.06 0.83 -14.92
N LEU A 130 -1.19 1.15 -15.55
CA LEU A 130 -2.49 1.18 -14.88
C LEU A 130 -3.36 -0.03 -15.25
N ASP A 131 -2.75 -1.21 -15.29
CA ASP A 131 -3.38 -2.48 -15.67
C ASP A 131 -3.50 -3.48 -14.52
N THR A 132 -2.66 -3.36 -13.51
CA THR A 132 -2.61 -4.29 -12.37
C THR A 132 -2.34 -3.52 -11.08
N PHE A 133 -3.23 -3.68 -10.11
CA PHE A 133 -3.20 -2.98 -8.83
C PHE A 133 -3.13 -3.97 -7.67
N ALA A 134 -2.25 -3.73 -6.70
CA ALA A 134 -2.19 -4.50 -5.47
C ALA A 134 -2.66 -3.63 -4.29
N ILE A 135 -3.55 -4.19 -3.46
CA ILE A 135 -4.17 -3.50 -2.32
C ILE A 135 -3.72 -4.20 -1.04
N ASP A 136 -3.25 -3.40 -0.10
CA ASP A 136 -2.90 -3.89 1.24
C ASP A 136 -2.89 -2.75 2.25
N SER A 137 -2.69 -3.09 3.52
CA SER A 137 -2.66 -2.13 4.63
C SER A 137 -1.61 -2.51 5.67
N LYS A 138 -1.06 -1.50 6.33
CA LYS A 138 -0.10 -1.69 7.42
C LYS A 138 -0.55 -0.96 8.67
N PRO A 139 -0.58 -1.60 9.85
CA PRO A 139 -0.88 -0.94 11.11
C PRO A 139 0.27 -0.02 11.52
N VAL A 140 -0.10 1.10 12.18
CA VAL A 140 0.80 2.15 12.66
C VAL A 140 0.51 2.36 14.14
N LYS A 141 1.45 1.99 15.01
CA LYS A 141 1.31 2.18 16.47
C LYS A 141 1.30 3.68 16.80
N ALA A 142 0.34 4.13 17.59
CA ALA A 142 0.24 5.51 18.03
C ALA A 142 1.29 5.83 19.11
N ALA A 143 1.79 7.07 19.11
CA ALA A 143 2.59 7.60 20.20
C ALA A 143 1.68 7.83 21.42
N THR A 144 1.65 6.88 22.33
CA THR A 144 0.80 6.92 23.52
C THR A 144 1.40 6.09 24.66
N ARG A 145 1.11 6.52 25.89
CA ARG A 145 1.56 5.83 27.10
C ARG A 145 1.06 4.38 27.15
N GLU A 146 -0.12 4.12 26.63
CA GLU A 146 -0.75 2.80 26.59
C GLU A 146 0.01 1.79 25.73
N ASN A 147 0.79 2.26 24.75
CA ASN A 147 1.66 1.43 23.92
C ASN A 147 3.10 1.32 24.47
N ASN A 148 3.45 2.06 25.53
CA ASN A 148 4.81 2.07 26.05
C ASN A 148 5.16 0.73 26.70
N ALA A 149 6.33 0.19 26.36
CA ALA A 149 6.84 -1.07 26.92
C ALA A 149 6.93 -1.07 28.45
N LYS A 150 7.18 0.09 29.04
CA LYS A 150 7.27 0.28 30.49
C LYS A 150 5.90 0.39 31.19
N ASN A 151 4.80 0.44 30.46
CA ASN A 151 3.47 0.50 31.04
C ASN A 151 2.99 -0.90 31.46
N PRO A 152 2.71 -1.17 32.74
CA PRO A 152 2.25 -2.49 33.20
C PRO A 152 0.89 -2.89 32.61
N ASN A 153 0.05 -1.90 32.24
CA ASN A 153 -1.23 -2.12 31.60
C ASN A 153 -1.14 -2.18 30.05
N ARG A 154 0.07 -2.22 29.50
CA ARG A 154 0.27 -2.48 28.08
C ARG A 154 -0.34 -3.83 27.72
N ASN A 155 -0.84 -3.93 26.49
CA ASN A 155 -1.40 -5.17 25.95
C ASN A 155 -2.74 -5.59 26.58
N THR A 156 -3.48 -4.69 27.21
CA THR A 156 -4.81 -4.97 27.73
C THR A 156 -5.91 -4.67 26.72
N ARG A 157 -6.90 -5.56 26.61
CA ARG A 157 -8.08 -5.37 25.76
C ARG A 157 -9.11 -4.44 26.41
N ASN A 158 -8.74 -3.23 26.76
CA ASN A 158 -9.68 -2.24 27.30
C ASN A 158 -10.02 -1.16 26.28
N LYS A 159 -11.11 -1.32 25.53
CA LYS A 159 -11.57 -0.39 24.50
C LYS A 159 -12.06 0.96 25.07
N ASN A 160 -12.45 1.01 26.33
CA ASN A 160 -13.05 2.18 26.96
C ASN A 160 -11.99 3.19 27.40
N LYS A 161 -10.76 2.75 27.62
CA LYS A 161 -9.66 3.59 28.09
C LYS A 161 -8.87 4.17 26.91
N LYS A 162 -9.49 5.12 26.19
CA LYS A 162 -8.85 5.79 25.05
C LYS A 162 -7.62 6.59 25.46
N PRO A 163 -6.55 6.59 24.63
CA PRO A 163 -5.35 7.37 24.88
C PRO A 163 -5.65 8.88 24.93
N ARG A 164 -5.24 9.56 26.00
CA ARG A 164 -5.49 11.00 26.17
C ARG A 164 -4.83 11.84 25.05
N ARG A 165 -3.60 11.53 24.65
CA ARG A 165 -2.85 12.29 23.62
C ARG A 165 -3.25 11.93 22.20
N ASN A 166 -3.79 10.72 21.96
CA ASN A 166 -4.23 10.21 20.66
C ASN A 166 -5.68 9.68 20.73
N PRO A 167 -6.69 10.51 21.03
CA PRO A 167 -8.07 10.05 21.26
C PRO A 167 -8.72 9.45 20.00
N GLN A 168 -8.16 9.72 18.84
CA GLN A 168 -8.61 9.18 17.55
C GLN A 168 -7.96 7.84 17.20
N ALA A 169 -6.93 7.40 17.93
CA ALA A 169 -6.38 6.07 17.76
C ALA A 169 -7.40 5.01 18.18
N ALA A 170 -7.41 3.87 17.52
CA ALA A 170 -8.28 2.76 17.85
C ALA A 170 -7.47 1.55 18.33
N LEU A 171 -8.08 0.76 19.22
CA LEU A 171 -7.48 -0.48 19.71
C LEU A 171 -7.51 -1.55 18.63
N SER A 172 -6.40 -2.19 18.41
CA SER A 172 -6.22 -3.33 17.52
C SER A 172 -5.25 -4.34 18.14
N TYR A 173 -4.95 -5.40 17.42
CA TYR A 173 -4.02 -6.41 17.88
C TYR A 173 -3.24 -7.03 16.72
N TYR A 174 -2.03 -7.49 17.03
CA TYR A 174 -1.32 -8.51 16.25
C TYR A 174 -1.64 -9.88 16.81
N SER A 175 -1.77 -10.87 15.92
CA SER A 175 -1.83 -12.27 16.33
C SER A 175 -0.67 -13.03 15.69
N TYR A 176 0.05 -13.78 16.49
CA TYR A 176 1.15 -14.63 16.03
C TYR A 176 1.15 -15.94 16.80
N GLN A 177 1.69 -16.98 16.19
CA GLN A 177 1.93 -18.24 16.87
C GLN A 177 3.34 -18.23 17.48
N LYS A 178 3.44 -18.61 18.75
CA LYS A 178 4.74 -18.82 19.37
C LYS A 178 5.45 -19.98 18.70
N LYS A 179 6.74 -19.80 18.40
CA LYS A 179 7.54 -20.87 17.79
C LYS A 179 7.78 -22.06 18.72
N THR A 180 7.65 -21.86 20.04
CA THR A 180 7.95 -22.85 21.07
C THR A 180 6.86 -23.90 21.23
N ASP A 181 5.59 -23.50 21.18
CA ASP A 181 4.44 -24.34 21.53
C ASP A 181 3.25 -24.20 20.56
N GLY A 182 3.38 -23.39 19.52
CA GLY A 182 2.31 -23.14 18.54
C GLY A 182 1.12 -22.36 19.09
N THR A 183 1.16 -21.91 20.36
CA THR A 183 0.05 -21.16 20.96
C THR A 183 -0.14 -19.81 20.29
N LYS A 184 -1.42 -19.46 20.03
CA LYS A 184 -1.78 -18.18 19.44
C LYS A 184 -1.72 -17.08 20.48
N THR A 185 -0.84 -16.12 20.26
CA THR A 185 -0.64 -14.96 21.14
C THR A 185 -1.21 -13.72 20.50
N PHE A 186 -1.73 -12.81 21.32
CA PHE A 186 -2.27 -11.52 20.88
C PHE A 186 -1.51 -10.39 21.57
N GLU A 187 -1.07 -9.41 20.78
CA GLU A 187 -0.50 -8.16 21.26
C GLU A 187 -1.44 -7.00 20.90
N PHE A 188 -2.11 -6.43 21.90
CA PHE A 188 -3.01 -5.29 21.71
C PHE A 188 -2.23 -3.98 21.70
N PHE A 189 -2.62 -3.05 20.82
CA PHE A 189 -2.05 -1.71 20.75
C PHE A 189 -3.09 -0.70 20.25
N TRP A 190 -2.89 0.54 20.61
CA TRP A 190 -3.63 1.68 20.08
C TRP A 190 -2.93 2.21 18.85
N GLY A 191 -3.68 2.45 17.76
CA GLY A 191 -3.03 2.91 16.55
C GLY A 191 -3.99 3.30 15.44
N TYR A 192 -3.34 3.46 14.31
CA TYR A 192 -3.91 3.77 13.01
C TYR A 192 -3.56 2.65 12.03
N ARG A 193 -4.09 2.75 10.83
CA ARG A 193 -3.75 1.84 9.74
C ARG A 193 -3.64 2.65 8.46
N THR A 194 -2.52 2.52 7.77
CA THR A 194 -2.35 3.08 6.44
C THR A 194 -2.71 2.03 5.39
N HIS A 195 -3.58 2.39 4.47
CA HIS A 195 -4.04 1.56 3.37
C HIS A 195 -3.51 2.14 2.07
N VAL A 196 -3.07 1.30 1.16
CA VAL A 196 -2.47 1.72 -0.11
C VAL A 196 -2.95 0.85 -1.27
N ILE A 197 -3.08 1.45 -2.44
CA ILE A 197 -3.11 0.75 -3.72
C ILE A 197 -1.82 1.09 -4.45
N THR A 198 -1.03 0.06 -4.75
CA THR A 198 0.18 0.19 -5.56
C THR A 198 -0.06 -0.29 -6.98
N SER A 199 0.70 0.24 -7.93
CA SER A 199 0.86 -0.38 -9.24
C SER A 199 1.69 -1.67 -9.14
N ILE A 200 1.78 -2.43 -10.21
CA ILE A 200 2.60 -3.65 -10.27
C ILE A 200 4.11 -3.34 -10.20
N GLU A 201 4.52 -2.14 -10.55
CA GLU A 201 5.87 -1.64 -10.39
C GLU A 201 6.18 -1.30 -8.92
N GLY A 202 5.20 -1.39 -8.02
CA GLY A 202 5.34 -1.13 -6.58
C GLY A 202 5.39 0.36 -6.23
N ILE A 203 4.72 1.19 -7.02
CA ILE A 203 4.55 2.62 -6.79
C ILE A 203 3.20 2.87 -6.13
N PRO A 204 3.12 3.61 -5.01
CA PRO A 204 1.87 3.92 -4.34
C PRO A 204 1.06 4.93 -5.14
N LEU A 205 -0.10 4.53 -5.65
CA LEU A 205 -0.96 5.39 -6.45
C LEU A 205 -1.95 6.18 -5.59
N VAL A 206 -2.58 5.51 -4.65
CA VAL A 206 -3.51 6.13 -3.70
C VAL A 206 -3.31 5.54 -2.31
N GLU A 207 -3.44 6.38 -1.30
CA GLU A 207 -3.31 5.99 0.10
C GLU A 207 -4.37 6.66 0.98
N THR A 208 -4.59 6.10 2.14
CA THR A 208 -5.31 6.75 3.24
C THR A 208 -4.92 6.14 4.58
N THR A 209 -4.83 6.97 5.59
CA THR A 209 -4.56 6.54 6.96
C THR A 209 -5.79 6.82 7.84
N LEU A 210 -6.25 5.81 8.55
CA LEU A 210 -7.47 5.84 9.36
C LEU A 210 -7.22 5.22 10.75
N PRO A 211 -8.12 5.44 11.73
CA PRO A 211 -8.10 4.67 12.98
C PRO A 211 -8.18 3.18 12.74
N ASN A 212 -7.43 2.38 13.49
CA ASN A 212 -7.21 0.96 13.24
C ASN A 212 -8.44 0.04 13.48
N ASN A 213 -9.60 0.61 13.80
CA ASN A 213 -10.88 -0.12 13.94
C ASN A 213 -11.69 -0.22 12.65
N ARG A 214 -11.17 0.32 11.55
CA ARG A 214 -11.80 0.17 10.23
C ARG A 214 -11.34 -1.12 9.59
N THR A 215 -12.29 -1.90 9.04
CA THR A 215 -11.95 -3.13 8.32
C THR A 215 -11.29 -2.80 6.99
N ASP A 216 -10.34 -3.62 6.58
CA ASP A 216 -9.61 -3.45 5.32
C ASP A 216 -10.58 -3.38 4.12
N ALA A 217 -11.60 -4.21 4.12
CA ALA A 217 -12.61 -4.26 3.07
C ALA A 217 -13.44 -2.97 2.94
N THR A 218 -13.89 -2.40 4.06
CA THR A 218 -14.65 -1.13 4.04
C THR A 218 -13.83 0.01 3.44
N VAL A 219 -12.51 0.03 3.73
CA VAL A 219 -11.61 1.07 3.23
C VAL A 219 -11.23 0.83 1.76
N ALA A 220 -11.08 -0.42 1.34
CA ALA A 220 -10.71 -0.77 -0.03
C ALA A 220 -11.67 -0.18 -1.07
N LYS A 221 -12.97 -0.29 -0.87
CA LYS A 221 -13.97 0.29 -1.80
C LYS A 221 -13.77 1.82 -1.96
N THR A 222 -13.47 2.50 -0.87
CA THR A 222 -13.20 3.96 -0.89
C THR A 222 -11.90 4.27 -1.63
N LEU A 223 -10.85 3.48 -1.41
CA LEU A 223 -9.58 3.64 -2.12
C LEU A 223 -9.72 3.35 -3.62
N ILE A 224 -10.44 2.30 -4.00
CA ILE A 224 -10.68 1.97 -5.42
C ILE A 224 -11.49 3.09 -6.11
N LYS A 225 -12.50 3.67 -5.41
CA LYS A 225 -13.21 4.86 -5.91
C LYS A 225 -12.28 6.05 -6.09
N LYS A 226 -11.36 6.29 -5.12
CA LYS A 226 -10.35 7.35 -5.22
C LYS A 226 -9.42 7.11 -6.40
N LEU A 227 -8.93 5.87 -6.58
CA LEU A 227 -8.09 5.49 -7.72
C LEU A 227 -8.81 5.80 -9.05
N LYS A 228 -10.07 5.37 -9.20
CA LYS A 228 -10.87 5.59 -10.41
C LYS A 228 -11.11 7.07 -10.72
N ARG A 229 -11.22 7.90 -9.68
CA ARG A 229 -11.39 9.35 -9.85
C ARG A 229 -10.11 10.04 -10.33
N LEU A 230 -8.95 9.57 -9.87
CA LEU A 230 -7.66 10.20 -10.13
C LEU A 230 -6.97 9.68 -11.40
N TYR A 231 -7.20 8.42 -11.76
CA TYR A 231 -6.50 7.77 -12.86
C TYR A 231 -7.47 7.05 -13.81
N THR A 232 -7.17 7.13 -15.10
CA THR A 232 -7.92 6.40 -16.14
C THR A 232 -7.21 5.08 -16.40
N PHE A 233 -7.91 3.97 -16.18
CA PHE A 233 -7.42 2.63 -16.49
C PHE A 233 -8.41 1.82 -17.31
N LYS A 234 -7.92 0.82 -18.04
CA LYS A 234 -8.72 0.04 -18.98
C LYS A 234 -9.67 -0.92 -18.27
N ARG A 235 -10.79 -1.24 -18.93
CA ARG A 235 -11.62 -2.37 -18.54
C ARG A 235 -10.77 -3.65 -18.55
N GLY A 236 -11.02 -4.56 -17.62
CA GLY A 236 -10.24 -5.80 -17.50
C GLY A 236 -8.97 -5.67 -16.68
N ALA A 237 -8.64 -4.48 -16.13
CA ALA A 237 -7.54 -4.31 -15.19
C ALA A 237 -7.68 -5.24 -13.98
N PHE A 238 -6.55 -5.61 -13.37
CA PHE A 238 -6.47 -6.60 -12.32
C PHE A 238 -6.36 -5.94 -10.95
N PHE A 239 -7.20 -6.36 -10.01
CA PHE A 239 -7.14 -5.95 -8.61
C PHE A 239 -6.77 -7.16 -7.75
N ILE A 240 -5.65 -7.08 -7.06
CA ILE A 240 -5.08 -8.14 -6.24
C ILE A 240 -5.13 -7.70 -4.78
N ALA A 241 -5.70 -8.52 -3.90
CA ALA A 241 -5.71 -8.26 -2.45
C ALA A 241 -5.70 -9.58 -1.67
N ASP A 242 -5.45 -9.53 -0.37
CA ASP A 242 -5.49 -10.73 0.47
C ASP A 242 -6.94 -11.13 0.84
N SER A 243 -7.07 -12.22 1.58
CA SER A 243 -8.38 -12.74 1.99
C SER A 243 -9.13 -11.84 3.00
N ALA A 244 -8.48 -10.84 3.61
CA ALA A 244 -9.17 -9.87 4.45
C ALA A 244 -10.11 -8.94 3.65
N TYR A 245 -9.89 -8.87 2.34
CA TYR A 245 -10.71 -8.11 1.39
C TYR A 245 -11.82 -8.93 0.75
N ASP A 246 -12.06 -10.18 1.18
CA ASP A 246 -13.09 -11.08 0.66
C ASP A 246 -14.49 -10.66 1.14
N GLU A 247 -15.01 -9.58 0.55
CA GLU A 247 -16.38 -9.07 0.77
C GLU A 247 -17.13 -8.88 -0.55
N ARG A 248 -18.43 -9.24 -0.58
CA ARG A 248 -19.30 -9.18 -1.78
C ARG A 248 -19.27 -7.81 -2.45
N ASP A 249 -19.38 -6.76 -1.69
CA ASP A 249 -19.38 -5.37 -2.17
C ASP A 249 -18.12 -4.98 -2.95
N ILE A 250 -16.97 -5.55 -2.59
CA ILE A 250 -15.70 -5.30 -3.29
C ILE A 250 -15.71 -5.98 -4.65
N TYR A 251 -16.13 -7.26 -4.70
CA TYR A 251 -16.25 -7.97 -5.99
C TYR A 251 -17.26 -7.32 -6.90
N ASP A 252 -18.43 -6.97 -6.39
CA ASP A 252 -19.45 -6.29 -7.17
C ASP A 252 -18.92 -4.99 -7.76
N PHE A 253 -18.25 -4.18 -6.96
CA PHE A 253 -17.68 -2.93 -7.41
C PHE A 253 -16.59 -3.14 -8.47
N ILE A 254 -15.64 -4.06 -8.27
CA ILE A 254 -14.56 -4.34 -9.22
C ILE A 254 -15.10 -4.97 -10.51
N ILE A 255 -15.97 -5.99 -10.40
CA ILE A 255 -16.37 -6.81 -11.54
C ILE A 255 -17.55 -6.17 -12.29
N ASN A 256 -18.60 -5.78 -11.57
CA ASN A 256 -19.82 -5.30 -12.19
C ASN A 256 -19.77 -3.81 -12.54
N HIS A 257 -19.23 -2.96 -11.65
CA HIS A 257 -19.18 -1.52 -11.91
C HIS A 257 -17.95 -1.11 -12.74
N LEU A 258 -16.76 -1.57 -12.36
CA LEU A 258 -15.53 -1.18 -13.07
C LEU A 258 -15.24 -2.03 -14.30
N LYS A 259 -15.93 -3.18 -14.46
CA LYS A 259 -15.65 -4.18 -15.50
C LYS A 259 -14.19 -4.67 -15.48
N CYS A 260 -13.65 -4.82 -14.29
CA CYS A 260 -12.29 -5.26 -13.99
C CYS A 260 -12.29 -6.68 -13.41
N LYS A 261 -11.11 -7.24 -13.11
CA LYS A 261 -10.95 -8.59 -12.57
C LYS A 261 -10.41 -8.53 -11.14
N ALA A 262 -11.03 -9.30 -10.23
CA ALA A 262 -10.60 -9.43 -8.85
C ALA A 262 -9.78 -10.71 -8.65
N PHE A 263 -8.64 -10.59 -7.98
CA PHE A 263 -7.78 -11.71 -7.59
C PHE A 263 -7.64 -11.72 -6.06
N ILE A 264 -8.72 -12.13 -5.39
CA ILE A 264 -8.85 -12.14 -3.94
C ILE A 264 -9.19 -13.57 -3.51
N PRO A 265 -8.37 -14.21 -2.63
CA PRO A 265 -8.69 -15.51 -2.08
C PRO A 265 -9.93 -15.46 -1.18
N ILE A 266 -10.58 -16.60 -1.01
CA ILE A 266 -11.67 -16.71 -0.04
C ILE A 266 -11.11 -16.62 1.39
N ASN A 267 -11.80 -15.88 2.23
CA ASN A 267 -11.52 -15.87 3.65
C ASN A 267 -12.12 -17.13 4.29
N PRO A 268 -11.30 -17.98 4.94
CA PRO A 268 -11.80 -19.19 5.59
C PRO A 268 -12.90 -18.94 6.64
N ARG A 269 -12.95 -17.73 7.23
CA ARG A 269 -14.00 -17.34 8.18
C ARG A 269 -15.37 -17.13 7.52
N ASN A 270 -15.40 -16.89 6.21
CA ASN A 270 -16.62 -16.65 5.44
C ASN A 270 -17.12 -17.93 4.74
N THR A 271 -16.50 -19.09 5.01
CA THR A 271 -16.87 -20.38 4.43
C THR A 271 -17.84 -21.17 5.31
N GLN A 272 -18.51 -20.54 6.26
CA GLN A 272 -19.61 -21.16 6.99
C GLN A 272 -20.82 -21.28 6.10
N GLU A 273 -20.87 -22.37 5.30
CA GLU A 273 -21.96 -22.81 4.44
C GLU A 273 -21.84 -22.40 2.94
N PRO A 274 -22.25 -23.31 2.11
CA PRO A 274 -22.63 -24.70 2.39
C PRO A 274 -21.52 -25.68 2.04
N LYS A 275 -21.59 -26.91 2.58
CA LYS A 275 -20.74 -28.09 2.29
C LYS A 275 -20.65 -28.48 0.78
N MET A 276 -21.29 -27.73 -0.07
CA MET A 276 -21.33 -27.92 -1.54
C MET A 276 -20.27 -27.12 -2.29
N PHE A 277 -19.45 -26.31 -1.60
CA PHE A 277 -18.40 -25.52 -2.21
C PHE A 277 -17.04 -25.85 -1.60
N GLY A 278 -16.03 -25.95 -2.45
CA GLY A 278 -14.67 -26.23 -2.03
C GLY A 278 -13.91 -25.00 -1.55
N PRO A 279 -12.64 -25.16 -1.13
CA PRO A 279 -11.81 -24.10 -0.57
C PRO A 279 -11.61 -22.90 -1.51
N HIS A 280 -11.75 -23.09 -2.82
CA HIS A 280 -11.63 -21.99 -3.81
C HIS A 280 -12.98 -21.35 -4.14
N GLY A 281 -14.07 -21.74 -3.44
CA GLY A 281 -15.41 -21.19 -3.64
C GLY A 281 -16.09 -21.64 -4.94
N THR A 282 -15.64 -22.75 -5.51
CA THR A 282 -16.29 -23.41 -6.62
C THR A 282 -17.13 -24.59 -6.14
N PRO A 283 -18.26 -24.94 -6.81
CA PRO A 283 -19.09 -26.05 -6.36
C PRO A 283 -18.34 -27.37 -6.41
N LEU A 284 -18.70 -28.27 -5.50
CA LEU A 284 -18.23 -29.65 -5.51
C LEU A 284 -19.11 -30.49 -6.42
N CYS A 285 -18.52 -31.41 -7.19
CA CYS A 285 -19.25 -32.44 -7.90
C CYS A 285 -19.68 -33.59 -6.93
N ASP A 286 -20.37 -34.57 -7.48
CA ASP A 286 -20.87 -35.72 -6.67
C ASP A 286 -19.74 -36.57 -6.09
N ALA A 287 -18.54 -36.49 -6.65
CA ALA A 287 -17.31 -37.08 -6.13
C ALA A 287 -16.56 -36.18 -5.14
N ALA A 288 -17.19 -35.14 -4.62
CA ALA A 288 -16.60 -34.12 -3.75
C ALA A 288 -15.35 -33.38 -4.34
N LEU A 289 -15.18 -33.40 -5.66
CA LEU A 289 -14.09 -32.67 -6.31
C LEU A 289 -14.55 -31.27 -6.67
N GLU A 290 -13.70 -30.27 -6.43
CA GLU A 290 -13.97 -28.90 -6.87
C GLU A 290 -14.09 -28.81 -8.39
N MET A 291 -15.18 -28.19 -8.85
CA MET A 291 -15.43 -28.05 -10.27
C MET A 291 -14.73 -26.82 -10.84
N ILE A 292 -14.41 -26.86 -12.12
CA ILE A 292 -13.72 -25.78 -12.83
C ILE A 292 -14.73 -24.83 -13.44
N PHE A 293 -14.54 -23.53 -13.21
CA PHE A 293 -15.31 -22.49 -13.90
C PHE A 293 -15.17 -22.62 -15.43
N ASP A 294 -16.29 -22.59 -16.14
CA ASP A 294 -16.33 -22.68 -17.59
C ASP A 294 -16.74 -21.37 -18.27
N SER A 295 -17.94 -20.93 -18.02
CA SER A 295 -18.52 -19.75 -18.68
C SER A 295 -19.63 -19.11 -17.85
N THR A 296 -19.96 -17.89 -18.21
CA THR A 296 -21.15 -17.17 -17.75
C THR A 296 -22.01 -16.81 -18.95
N TRP A 297 -23.34 -16.83 -18.77
CA TRP A 297 -24.29 -16.31 -19.75
C TRP A 297 -25.52 -15.78 -19.05
N SER A 298 -26.26 -14.93 -19.72
CA SER A 298 -27.56 -14.40 -19.28
C SER A 298 -28.69 -15.13 -19.98
N GLU A 299 -29.66 -15.58 -19.23
CA GLU A 299 -30.88 -16.24 -19.74
C GLU A 299 -32.10 -15.54 -19.15
N GLY A 300 -32.74 -14.69 -19.94
CA GLY A 300 -33.80 -13.79 -19.46
C GLY A 300 -33.25 -12.84 -18.38
N ASN A 301 -33.87 -12.82 -17.20
CA ASN A 301 -33.45 -12.00 -16.06
C ASN A 301 -32.44 -12.71 -15.13
N ARG A 302 -31.86 -13.84 -15.55
CA ARG A 302 -30.95 -14.64 -14.73
C ARG A 302 -29.56 -14.67 -15.36
N ASP A 303 -28.55 -14.30 -14.59
CA ASP A 303 -27.16 -14.59 -14.93
C ASP A 303 -26.80 -15.96 -14.38
N ARG A 304 -26.24 -16.83 -15.21
CA ARG A 304 -25.85 -18.18 -14.86
C ARG A 304 -24.38 -18.44 -15.04
N VAL A 305 -23.81 -19.27 -14.17
CA VAL A 305 -22.43 -19.74 -14.25
C VAL A 305 -22.42 -21.24 -14.46
N LYS A 306 -21.59 -21.70 -15.39
CA LYS A 306 -21.32 -23.09 -15.68
C LYS A 306 -20.01 -23.54 -15.09
N PHE A 307 -20.03 -24.66 -14.42
CA PHE A 307 -18.86 -25.35 -13.93
C PHE A 307 -18.74 -26.74 -14.57
N ARG A 308 -17.50 -27.18 -14.79
CA ARG A 308 -17.18 -28.46 -15.43
C ARG A 308 -16.37 -29.38 -14.53
N CYS A 309 -16.44 -30.66 -14.86
CA CYS A 309 -15.64 -31.72 -14.24
C CYS A 309 -14.13 -31.37 -14.30
N PRO A 310 -13.40 -31.37 -13.18
CA PRO A 310 -11.97 -31.05 -13.16
C PRO A 310 -11.12 -32.09 -13.88
N ILE A 311 -11.57 -33.36 -13.96
CA ILE A 311 -10.84 -34.45 -14.58
C ILE A 311 -10.92 -34.37 -16.11
N LYS A 312 -12.12 -34.08 -16.68
CA LYS A 312 -12.32 -34.04 -18.15
C LYS A 312 -12.16 -32.66 -18.78
N THR A 313 -11.87 -31.63 -18.00
CA THR A 313 -11.65 -30.30 -18.57
C THR A 313 -10.28 -30.20 -19.26
N LYS A 314 -10.24 -29.61 -20.46
CA LYS A 314 -8.98 -29.23 -21.13
C LYS A 314 -8.39 -27.93 -20.57
N ARG A 315 -9.09 -27.23 -19.69
CA ARG A 315 -8.63 -25.96 -19.09
C ARG A 315 -7.55 -26.25 -18.05
N LYS A 316 -6.46 -25.48 -18.11
CA LYS A 316 -5.39 -25.57 -17.12
C LYS A 316 -5.88 -25.13 -15.74
N HIS A 317 -5.70 -25.96 -14.75
CA HIS A 317 -6.05 -25.69 -13.35
C HIS A 317 -4.97 -26.22 -12.41
N THR A 318 -5.09 -25.90 -11.12
CA THR A 318 -4.08 -26.24 -10.10
C THR A 318 -4.58 -27.28 -9.10
N LEU A 319 -5.77 -27.83 -9.33
CA LEU A 319 -6.33 -28.84 -8.45
C LEU A 319 -5.66 -30.19 -8.69
N SER A 320 -5.37 -30.91 -7.62
CA SER A 320 -5.01 -32.33 -7.70
C SER A 320 -6.28 -33.13 -8.01
N THR A 321 -6.28 -33.86 -9.10
CA THR A 321 -7.42 -34.65 -9.54
C THR A 321 -7.01 -36.11 -9.76
N PRO A 322 -7.89 -37.08 -9.42
CA PRO A 322 -7.66 -38.47 -9.76
C PRO A 322 -7.74 -38.67 -11.30
N GLU A 323 -7.16 -39.72 -11.81
CA GLU A 323 -7.20 -40.09 -13.23
C GLU A 323 -8.62 -40.40 -13.72
N THR A 324 -9.41 -41.06 -12.84
CA THR A 324 -10.77 -41.48 -13.14
C THR A 324 -11.76 -40.92 -12.14
N CYS A 325 -13.04 -40.90 -12.51
CA CYS A 325 -14.11 -40.43 -11.60
C CYS A 325 -14.35 -41.41 -10.43
N PRO A 326 -14.15 -41.01 -9.17
CA PRO A 326 -14.27 -41.87 -8.00
C PRO A 326 -15.68 -42.46 -7.84
N VAL A 327 -16.71 -41.79 -8.35
CA VAL A 327 -18.11 -42.25 -8.27
C VAL A 327 -18.64 -42.77 -9.60
N HIS A 328 -17.78 -43.01 -10.57
CA HIS A 328 -18.15 -43.56 -11.89
C HIS A 328 -19.37 -42.83 -12.50
N HIS A 329 -19.42 -41.50 -12.40
CA HIS A 329 -20.55 -40.71 -12.86
C HIS A 329 -20.83 -40.97 -14.35
N HIS A 330 -22.09 -41.24 -14.73
CA HIS A 330 -22.49 -41.66 -16.10
C HIS A 330 -21.96 -40.68 -17.20
N ARG A 331 -21.98 -39.37 -16.95
CA ARG A 331 -21.40 -38.39 -17.91
C ARG A 331 -19.89 -38.42 -18.03
N PHE A 332 -19.20 -39.12 -17.12
CA PHE A 332 -17.77 -39.38 -17.23
C PHE A 332 -17.48 -40.64 -18.03
N THR A 333 -18.25 -41.70 -17.79
CA THR A 333 -18.05 -43.02 -18.41
C THR A 333 -18.67 -43.12 -19.81
N GLU A 334 -19.87 -42.58 -19.99
CA GLU A 334 -20.69 -42.76 -21.21
C GLU A 334 -20.81 -41.46 -22.07
N GLY A 335 -20.37 -40.33 -21.54
CA GLY A 335 -20.63 -39.03 -22.13
C GLY A 335 -19.57 -38.52 -23.07
N THR A 336 -20.01 -37.63 -23.96
CA THR A 336 -19.19 -36.83 -24.85
C THR A 336 -18.20 -35.97 -24.02
N GLY A 337 -16.96 -36.27 -23.98
CA GLY A 337 -15.76 -35.50 -23.62
C GLY A 337 -15.76 -34.44 -22.49
N TYR A 338 -16.91 -34.03 -21.92
CA TYR A 338 -17.01 -32.90 -21.00
C TYR A 338 -17.23 -33.25 -19.54
N GLY A 339 -17.59 -34.49 -19.23
CA GLY A 339 -17.90 -34.95 -17.84
C GLY A 339 -19.11 -34.24 -17.24
N CYS A 340 -19.21 -34.28 -15.92
CA CYS A 340 -20.32 -33.62 -15.20
C CYS A 340 -20.22 -32.09 -15.27
N THR A 341 -21.38 -31.46 -15.29
CA THR A 341 -21.52 -30.00 -15.28
C THR A 341 -22.50 -29.57 -14.22
N LYS A 342 -22.23 -28.45 -13.56
CA LYS A 342 -23.18 -27.76 -12.67
C LYS A 342 -23.43 -26.34 -13.15
N TYR A 343 -24.68 -25.93 -13.00
CA TYR A 343 -25.13 -24.58 -13.32
C TYR A 343 -25.62 -23.94 -12.05
N LEU A 344 -25.10 -22.75 -11.75
CA LEU A 344 -25.54 -21.96 -10.63
C LEU A 344 -26.15 -20.66 -11.14
N ASP A 345 -27.28 -20.29 -10.60
CA ASP A 345 -27.81 -18.94 -10.81
C ASP A 345 -26.90 -17.96 -10.07
N VAL A 346 -26.42 -16.98 -10.78
CA VAL A 346 -25.66 -15.89 -10.19
C VAL A 346 -26.67 -14.89 -9.66
N THR A 347 -27.31 -15.22 -8.58
CA THR A 347 -28.04 -14.26 -7.79
C THR A 347 -27.00 -13.34 -7.15
N ASP A 348 -26.74 -12.20 -7.76
CA ASP A 348 -26.01 -11.02 -7.23
C ASP A 348 -24.60 -11.23 -6.64
N ASP A 349 -23.96 -12.37 -6.78
CA ASP A 349 -22.66 -12.62 -6.17
C ASP A 349 -21.50 -12.71 -7.17
N ALA A 350 -20.93 -11.53 -7.49
CA ALA A 350 -19.71 -11.44 -8.31
C ALA A 350 -18.51 -12.20 -7.71
N ARG A 351 -18.54 -12.51 -6.41
CA ARG A 351 -17.51 -13.26 -5.69
C ARG A 351 -17.36 -14.69 -6.20
N SER A 352 -18.46 -15.36 -6.54
CA SER A 352 -18.46 -16.73 -7.07
C SER A 352 -17.89 -16.82 -8.50
N ARG A 353 -17.90 -15.72 -9.26
CA ARG A 353 -17.38 -15.67 -10.64
C ARG A 353 -15.85 -15.66 -10.71
N VAL A 354 -15.15 -15.50 -9.59
CA VAL A 354 -13.68 -15.47 -9.55
C VAL A 354 -13.14 -16.89 -9.69
N PRO A 355 -12.41 -17.22 -10.76
CA PRO A 355 -11.92 -18.57 -11.03
C PRO A 355 -10.64 -18.88 -10.22
N ARG A 356 -10.74 -18.98 -8.90
CA ARG A 356 -9.62 -19.10 -7.95
C ARG A 356 -8.78 -20.35 -8.15
N ASN A 357 -9.35 -21.43 -8.72
CA ASN A 357 -8.67 -22.66 -9.05
C ASN A 357 -7.93 -22.64 -10.42
N SER A 358 -7.95 -21.49 -11.13
CA SER A 358 -7.28 -21.38 -12.42
C SER A 358 -5.79 -21.08 -12.27
N THR A 359 -5.00 -21.49 -13.25
CA THR A 359 -3.56 -21.15 -13.34
C THR A 359 -3.35 -19.65 -13.45
N LEU A 360 -4.26 -18.92 -14.13
CA LEU A 360 -4.22 -17.47 -14.23
C LEU A 360 -4.35 -16.82 -12.85
N PHE A 361 -5.31 -17.28 -12.03
CA PHE A 361 -5.46 -16.76 -10.67
C PHE A 361 -4.20 -16.97 -9.87
N LYS A 362 -3.66 -18.19 -9.83
CA LYS A 362 -2.43 -18.51 -9.09
C LYS A 362 -1.24 -17.68 -9.53
N LYS A 363 -1.04 -17.50 -10.86
CA LYS A 363 0.05 -16.68 -11.43
C LYS A 363 -0.12 -15.20 -11.07
N THR A 364 -1.34 -14.67 -11.20
CA THR A 364 -1.61 -13.25 -10.94
C THR A 364 -1.54 -12.95 -9.45
N TYR A 365 -2.10 -13.81 -8.61
CA TYR A 365 -2.10 -13.62 -7.15
C TYR A 365 -0.68 -13.57 -6.55
N LYS A 366 0.27 -14.34 -7.09
CA LYS A 366 1.69 -14.26 -6.69
C LYS A 366 2.28 -12.85 -6.82
N LYS A 367 1.74 -12.02 -7.72
CA LYS A 367 2.19 -10.63 -7.88
C LYS A 367 1.84 -9.75 -6.67
N ARG A 368 0.99 -10.22 -5.74
CA ARG A 368 0.69 -9.52 -4.48
C ARG A 368 1.94 -9.21 -3.65
N ILE A 369 2.99 -9.99 -3.80
CA ILE A 369 4.28 -9.76 -3.14
C ILE A 369 4.81 -8.33 -3.34
N VAL A 370 4.39 -7.65 -4.42
CA VAL A 370 4.81 -6.28 -4.73
C VAL A 370 4.39 -5.30 -3.63
N VAL A 371 3.16 -5.41 -3.12
CA VAL A 371 2.69 -4.51 -2.06
C VAL A 371 3.30 -4.85 -0.70
N GLU A 372 3.63 -6.11 -0.45
CA GLU A 372 4.38 -6.52 0.76
C GLU A 372 5.81 -5.95 0.72
N GLN A 373 6.50 -6.09 -0.41
CA GLN A 373 7.81 -5.48 -0.65
C GLN A 373 7.75 -3.95 -0.58
N TYR A 374 6.64 -3.37 -1.03
CA TYR A 374 6.42 -1.94 -0.90
C TYR A 374 6.40 -1.52 0.58
N PHE A 375 5.62 -2.17 1.43
CA PHE A 375 5.59 -1.87 2.85
C PHE A 375 6.92 -2.14 3.57
N SER A 376 7.70 -3.11 3.12
CA SER A 376 9.06 -3.33 3.61
C SER A 376 9.98 -2.13 3.31
N ARG A 377 9.92 -1.60 2.08
CA ARG A 377 10.72 -0.42 1.68
C ARG A 377 10.25 0.89 2.30
N LEU A 378 8.97 1.00 2.63
CA LEU A 378 8.40 2.23 3.21
C LEU A 378 9.08 2.64 4.52
N GLY A 379 9.87 1.74 5.08
CA GLY A 379 10.66 1.97 6.28
C GLY A 379 9.99 1.38 7.52
N GLU A 380 10.73 0.51 8.17
CA GLU A 380 10.24 -0.21 9.34
C GLU A 380 9.97 0.72 10.53
N ARG A 381 10.67 1.86 10.60
CA ARG A 381 10.77 2.65 11.83
C ARG A 381 9.74 3.74 11.99
N GLU A 382 9.38 4.45 10.93
CA GLU A 382 8.42 5.56 11.01
C GLU A 382 6.99 5.15 10.68
N VAL A 383 6.84 4.15 9.82
CA VAL A 383 5.52 3.68 9.40
C VAL A 383 4.93 2.70 10.41
N GLU A 384 5.75 1.98 11.17
CA GLU A 384 5.26 1.07 12.22
C GLU A 384 4.87 1.78 13.51
N GLN A 385 5.53 2.90 13.83
CA GLN A 385 5.23 3.69 15.02
C GLN A 385 5.35 5.19 14.72
N THR A 386 4.24 5.91 14.81
CA THR A 386 4.25 7.37 14.69
C THR A 386 4.77 8.05 15.95
N THR A 387 5.45 9.18 15.78
CA THR A 387 5.80 10.11 16.87
C THR A 387 4.80 11.26 16.98
N HIS A 388 3.87 11.37 16.04
CA HIS A 388 2.90 12.45 15.98
C HIS A 388 1.60 12.13 16.71
N TYR A 389 0.94 13.20 17.13
CA TYR A 389 -0.36 13.14 17.81
C TYR A 389 -1.47 13.61 16.88
N LYS A 390 -2.68 13.06 17.09
CA LYS A 390 -3.89 13.33 16.30
C LYS A 390 -3.83 12.80 14.85
N LEU A 391 -4.97 12.41 14.35
CA LEU A 391 -5.11 11.75 13.05
C LEU A 391 -4.59 12.58 11.89
N ARG A 392 -4.79 13.92 11.88
CA ARG A 392 -4.29 14.78 10.79
C ARG A 392 -2.77 14.70 10.65
N SER A 393 -2.07 14.84 11.78
CA SER A 393 -0.60 14.81 11.79
C SER A 393 -0.07 13.44 11.36
N VAL A 394 -0.72 12.36 11.81
CA VAL A 394 -0.36 11.00 11.38
C VAL A 394 -0.64 10.80 9.89
N LYS A 395 -1.76 11.30 9.35
CA LYS A 395 -2.03 11.28 7.92
C LYS A 395 -0.94 12.00 7.13
N ASN A 396 -0.54 13.20 7.55
CA ASN A 396 0.48 13.98 6.86
C ASN A 396 1.84 13.25 6.88
N GLN A 397 2.23 12.69 8.02
CA GLN A 397 3.44 11.85 8.11
C GLN A 397 3.38 10.67 7.12
N MET A 398 2.26 9.93 7.10
CA MET A 398 2.13 8.78 6.21
C MET A 398 2.09 9.19 4.73
N THR A 399 1.38 10.27 4.38
CA THR A 399 1.37 10.78 3.00
C THR A 399 2.77 11.21 2.54
N ILE A 400 3.58 11.86 3.40
CA ILE A 400 4.98 12.20 3.09
C ILE A 400 5.80 10.92 2.86
N ALA A 401 5.60 9.88 3.67
CA ALA A 401 6.27 8.60 3.49
C ALA A 401 5.92 7.95 2.14
N HIS A 402 4.64 7.91 1.77
CA HIS A 402 4.18 7.38 0.48
C HIS A 402 4.71 8.23 -0.69
N LEU A 403 4.62 9.55 -0.59
CA LEU A 403 5.15 10.50 -1.58
C LEU A 403 6.66 10.28 -1.81
N SER A 404 7.44 10.08 -0.74
CA SER A 404 8.88 9.85 -0.84
C SER A 404 9.24 8.62 -1.67
N GLN A 405 8.43 7.56 -1.62
CA GLN A 405 8.64 6.36 -2.44
C GLN A 405 8.40 6.65 -3.94
N SER A 406 7.35 7.40 -4.27
CA SER A 406 7.10 7.83 -5.65
C SER A 406 8.17 8.81 -6.14
N LEU A 407 8.67 9.68 -5.26
CA LEU A 407 9.72 10.64 -5.59
C LEU A 407 11.04 9.93 -5.94
N ILE A 408 11.42 8.89 -5.21
CA ILE A 408 12.59 8.05 -5.55
C ILE A 408 12.44 7.49 -6.97
N ALA A 409 11.26 6.98 -7.29
CA ALA A 409 11.01 6.40 -8.62
C ALA A 409 11.11 7.45 -9.73
N LEU A 410 10.58 8.66 -9.51
CA LEU A 410 10.65 9.73 -10.48
C LEU A 410 12.08 10.23 -10.67
N ALA A 411 12.86 10.38 -9.59
CA ALA A 411 14.27 10.75 -9.68
C ALA A 411 15.10 9.69 -10.38
N ALA A 412 14.87 8.41 -10.11
CA ALA A 412 15.54 7.32 -10.81
C ALA A 412 15.21 7.31 -12.32
N ALA A 413 13.94 7.56 -12.68
CA ALA A 413 13.52 7.68 -14.07
C ALA A 413 14.17 8.88 -14.78
N GLN A 414 14.31 10.02 -14.10
CA GLN A 414 14.99 11.20 -14.61
C GLN A 414 16.48 10.96 -14.89
N LEU A 415 17.10 10.12 -14.06
CA LEU A 415 18.50 9.68 -14.24
C LEU A 415 18.64 8.51 -15.23
N HIS A 416 17.59 8.14 -15.96
CA HIS A 416 17.53 6.98 -16.87
C HIS A 416 17.86 5.64 -16.21
N ARG A 417 17.59 5.50 -14.89
CA ARG A 417 17.83 4.29 -14.10
C ARG A 417 16.54 3.57 -13.75
N THR A 418 15.84 3.13 -14.77
CA THR A 418 14.53 2.52 -14.66
C THR A 418 14.51 1.24 -13.81
N GLU A 419 15.61 0.52 -13.74
CA GLU A 419 15.80 -0.66 -12.90
C GLU A 419 15.93 -0.32 -11.40
N LYS A 420 16.22 0.94 -11.05
CA LYS A 420 16.46 1.44 -9.69
C LYS A 420 15.28 2.21 -9.08
N ILE A 421 14.11 2.24 -9.71
CA ILE A 421 12.94 3.01 -9.24
C ILE A 421 12.46 2.67 -7.81
N ARG A 422 12.94 1.58 -7.24
CA ARG A 422 12.64 1.14 -5.87
C ARG A 422 13.84 1.22 -4.93
N CYS A 423 14.98 1.71 -5.39
CA CYS A 423 16.27 1.56 -4.70
C CYS A 423 16.80 2.89 -4.18
N TYR A 424 16.31 3.37 -3.03
CA TYR A 424 16.75 4.64 -2.43
C TYR A 424 18.27 4.75 -2.29
N ARG A 425 18.94 3.67 -1.88
CA ARG A 425 20.39 3.72 -1.59
C ARG A 425 21.26 3.84 -2.83
N THR A 426 20.80 3.38 -3.99
CA THR A 426 21.64 3.20 -5.17
C THR A 426 21.12 3.88 -6.44
N PHE A 427 19.95 4.51 -6.43
CA PHE A 427 19.39 5.09 -7.64
C PHE A 427 20.22 6.24 -8.23
N ALA A 428 20.97 6.98 -7.41
CA ALA A 428 21.79 8.13 -7.81
C ALA A 428 23.32 7.85 -7.75
N GLN A 429 23.75 6.59 -7.57
CA GLN A 429 25.18 6.26 -7.58
C GLN A 429 25.76 6.48 -8.98
N ALA A 430 27.02 6.93 -9.08
CA ALA A 430 27.74 6.96 -10.33
C ALA A 430 27.83 5.54 -10.92
N SER A 431 27.79 5.44 -12.23
CA SER A 431 28.00 4.19 -12.98
C SER A 431 29.41 3.70 -12.78
#